data_00ac750653736693457b60d9f9a8a15a
#
_entry.id   00ac750653736693457b60d9f9a8a15a
#
_cell.length_a   1.000
_cell.length_b   1.000
_cell.length_c   1.000
_cell.angle_alpha   90.00
_cell.angle_beta   90.00
_cell.angle_gamma   90.00
#
_symmetry.space_group_name_H-M   'P 1'
#
loop_
_entity.id
_entity.type
_entity.pdbx_description
1 polymer ?
#
loop_
_entity_poly.entity_id
_entity_poly.type
_entity_poly.pdbx_seq_one_letter_code
_entity_poly.pdbx_strand_id
1 'polypeptide(L)'
;AKNLWQQDITFKERTKAGMKTAGMIGITAWLYYRRVWAAIFLILPGIWLYREFLEEESKKKEQEFQKQFREMIQTLSSALNTGYSVENAFYETQKELKIQYPEEARISRELLLITRKLRMHIPVEQVLEEFAERVPSEDVKSFVTVFVTAKKSGGDMIGIIRNTTSQIGDKIEVKREIDTLLAAKKYEFQIMSMVPYGIIAYMSLSFSDFMEELYGNVTGIGVMTLCLGIYVGAYYLGVRLRRIDV
;
A
#
# COMPACT_ATOMS: atom_id res chain seq x y z
N ALA A 1 3.85 -7.33 -13.43
CA ALA A 1 3.37 -5.97 -13.71
C ALA A 1 4.02 -5.01 -12.72
N LYS A 2 4.74 -3.98 -13.20
CA LYS A 2 5.26 -2.92 -12.34
C LYS A 2 4.06 -2.27 -11.66
N ASN A 3 4.04 -2.32 -10.34
CA ASN A 3 2.94 -1.79 -9.56
C ASN A 3 2.88 -0.28 -9.82
N LEU A 4 1.89 0.19 -10.57
CA LEU A 4 1.77 1.61 -10.97
C LEU A 4 1.67 2.53 -9.76
N TRP A 5 1.18 1.99 -8.62
CA TRP A 5 1.16 2.70 -7.34
C TRP A 5 2.56 3.01 -6.78
N GLN A 6 3.61 2.29 -7.23
CA GLN A 6 5.00 2.61 -6.87
C GLN A 6 5.49 3.93 -7.49
N GLN A 7 4.85 4.41 -8.55
CA GLN A 7 5.19 5.70 -9.16
C GLN A 7 4.69 6.89 -8.31
N ASP A 8 3.63 6.69 -7.54
CA ASP A 8 3.09 7.72 -6.65
C ASP A 8 3.85 7.81 -5.30
N ILE A 9 4.84 6.93 -5.08
CA ILE A 9 5.69 6.98 -3.90
C ILE A 9 6.64 8.18 -4.02
N THR A 10 6.49 9.14 -3.10
CA THR A 10 7.33 10.33 -3.05
C THR A 10 8.78 9.97 -2.72
N PHE A 11 9.74 10.77 -3.21
CA PHE A 11 11.17 10.59 -2.90
C PHE A 11 11.43 10.52 -1.38
N LYS A 12 10.73 11.32 -0.57
CA LYS A 12 10.79 11.28 0.90
C LYS A 12 10.37 9.93 1.48
N GLU A 13 9.38 9.27 0.90
CA GLU A 13 8.90 7.94 1.35
C GLU A 13 9.91 6.85 0.98
N ARG A 14 10.54 6.95 -0.19
CA ARG A 14 11.65 6.06 -0.59
C ARG A 14 12.87 6.19 0.31
N THR A 15 13.26 7.41 0.67
CA THR A 15 14.38 7.64 1.60
C THR A 15 14.06 7.15 3.00
N LYS A 16 12.82 7.30 3.49
CA LYS A 16 12.38 6.73 4.78
C LYS A 16 12.45 5.20 4.79
N ALA A 17 12.00 4.54 3.71
CA ALA A 17 12.12 3.08 3.58
C ALA A 17 13.59 2.65 3.59
N GLY A 18 14.47 3.36 2.86
CA GLY A 18 15.92 3.11 2.86
C GLY A 18 16.55 3.29 4.23
N MET A 19 16.21 4.36 4.96
CA MET A 19 16.70 4.59 6.32
C MET A 19 16.26 3.50 7.30
N LYS A 20 14.98 3.06 7.24
CA LYS A 20 14.48 1.96 8.06
C LYS A 20 15.23 0.66 7.78
N THR A 21 15.44 0.33 6.50
CA THR A 21 16.19 -0.87 6.09
C THR A 21 17.64 -0.81 6.56
N ALA A 22 18.32 0.33 6.36
CA ALA A 22 19.69 0.53 6.78
C ALA A 22 19.83 0.45 8.31
N GLY A 23 18.88 1.03 9.07
CA GLY A 23 18.84 0.92 10.52
C GLY A 23 18.67 -0.53 11.00
N MET A 24 17.75 -1.29 10.40
CA MET A 24 17.58 -2.73 10.72
C MET A 24 18.84 -3.54 10.43
N ILE A 25 19.47 -3.33 9.27
CA ILE A 25 20.72 -4.01 8.91
C ILE A 25 21.83 -3.64 9.90
N GLY A 26 21.98 -2.36 10.25
CA GLY A 26 22.96 -1.87 11.22
C GLY A 26 22.78 -2.48 12.60
N ILE A 27 21.56 -2.51 13.13
CA ILE A 27 21.21 -3.13 14.40
C ILE A 27 21.52 -4.63 14.37
N THR A 28 21.12 -5.34 13.29
CA THR A 28 21.38 -6.77 13.15
C THR A 28 22.87 -7.08 13.08
N ALA A 29 23.63 -6.30 12.30
CA ALA A 29 25.09 -6.49 12.18
C ALA A 29 25.79 -6.21 13.54
N TRP A 30 25.36 -5.20 14.27
CA TRP A 30 25.94 -4.87 15.56
C TRP A 30 25.61 -5.90 16.64
N LEU A 31 24.36 -6.38 16.70
CA LEU A 31 23.94 -7.37 17.71
C LEU A 31 24.53 -8.76 17.45
N TYR A 32 24.58 -9.21 16.20
CA TYR A 32 25.01 -10.58 15.87
C TYR A 32 26.52 -10.75 15.71
N TYR A 33 27.25 -9.68 15.31
CA TYR A 33 28.66 -9.80 14.96
C TYR A 33 29.58 -8.82 15.68
N ARG A 34 29.04 -7.79 16.35
CA ARG A 34 29.80 -6.64 16.90
C ARG A 34 30.79 -6.00 15.91
N ARG A 35 30.66 -6.31 14.61
CA ARG A 35 31.55 -5.83 13.54
C ARG A 35 30.73 -5.29 12.39
N VAL A 36 31.00 -4.06 11.98
CA VAL A 36 30.31 -3.38 10.87
C VAL A 36 30.49 -4.09 9.54
N TRP A 37 31.61 -4.82 9.37
CA TRP A 37 31.90 -5.61 8.15
C TRP A 37 30.88 -6.71 7.87
N ALA A 38 30.23 -7.22 8.87
CA ALA A 38 29.17 -8.22 8.71
C ALA A 38 27.93 -7.65 8.00
N ALA A 39 27.76 -6.33 7.97
CA ALA A 39 26.70 -5.67 7.21
C ALA A 39 26.77 -6.01 5.70
N ILE A 40 27.94 -6.34 5.17
CA ILE A 40 28.12 -6.70 3.75
C ILE A 40 27.33 -7.99 3.43
N PHE A 41 27.34 -8.98 4.31
CA PHE A 41 26.57 -10.24 4.13
C PHE A 41 25.06 -10.04 4.28
N LEU A 42 24.64 -8.96 4.97
CA LEU A 42 23.24 -8.60 5.18
C LEU A 42 22.64 -7.74 4.04
N ILE A 43 23.44 -7.39 3.02
CA ILE A 43 22.96 -6.62 1.86
C ILE A 43 21.89 -7.42 1.10
N LEU A 44 22.07 -8.72 0.89
CA LEU A 44 21.11 -9.56 0.17
C LEU A 44 19.72 -9.61 0.85
N PRO A 45 19.61 -9.99 2.13
CA PRO A 45 18.32 -9.89 2.83
C PRO A 45 17.83 -8.43 2.97
N GLY A 46 18.75 -7.46 3.01
CA GLY A 46 18.41 -6.03 3.04
C GLY A 46 17.70 -5.53 1.78
N ILE A 47 18.12 -5.97 0.60
CA ILE A 47 17.45 -5.63 -0.66
C ILE A 47 16.02 -6.20 -0.67
N TRP A 48 15.83 -7.39 -0.15
CA TRP A 48 14.51 -7.99 -0.03
C TRP A 48 13.61 -7.22 0.95
N LEU A 49 14.11 -6.84 2.14
CA LEU A 49 13.42 -6.00 3.11
C LEU A 49 13.04 -4.63 2.53
N TYR A 50 13.95 -4.00 1.77
CA TYR A 50 13.67 -2.73 1.12
C TYR A 50 12.50 -2.84 0.12
N ARG A 51 12.46 -3.93 -0.67
CA ARG A 51 11.33 -4.19 -1.57
C ARG A 51 10.03 -4.39 -0.82
N GLU A 52 10.06 -5.09 0.32
CA GLU A 52 8.90 -5.31 1.17
C GLU A 52 8.33 -3.97 1.71
N PHE A 53 9.21 -3.08 2.19
CA PHE A 53 8.77 -1.74 2.63
C PHE A 53 8.18 -0.90 1.48
N LEU A 54 8.73 -1.00 0.28
CA LEU A 54 8.16 -0.30 -0.87
C LEU A 54 6.80 -0.87 -1.29
N GLU A 55 6.62 -2.17 -1.22
CA GLU A 55 5.33 -2.80 -1.50
C GLU A 55 4.29 -2.41 -0.45
N GLU A 56 4.67 -2.30 0.81
CA GLU A 56 3.79 -1.84 1.88
C GLU A 56 3.35 -0.38 1.67
N GLU A 57 4.25 0.51 1.30
CA GLU A 57 3.90 1.91 0.97
C GLU A 57 3.02 1.98 -0.28
N SER A 58 3.27 1.14 -1.28
CA SER A 58 2.42 1.02 -2.48
C SER A 58 0.99 0.58 -2.14
N LYS A 59 0.82 -0.42 -1.26
CA LYS A 59 -0.50 -0.87 -0.78
C LYS A 59 -1.24 0.23 -0.02
N LYS A 60 -0.54 1.03 0.79
CA LYS A 60 -1.16 2.18 1.48
C LYS A 60 -1.70 3.22 0.48
N LYS A 61 -0.95 3.52 -0.58
CA LYS A 61 -1.40 4.43 -1.64
C LYS A 61 -2.63 3.90 -2.38
N GLU A 62 -2.66 2.60 -2.64
CA GLU A 62 -3.83 1.94 -3.23
C GLU A 62 -5.06 2.04 -2.32
N GLN A 63 -4.92 1.72 -1.02
CA GLN A 63 -6.01 1.83 -0.04
C GLN A 63 -6.51 3.27 0.11
N GLU A 64 -5.60 4.24 0.14
CA GLU A 64 -5.94 5.66 0.17
C GLU A 64 -6.74 6.06 -1.07
N PHE A 65 -6.30 5.62 -2.26
CA PHE A 65 -7.03 5.88 -3.50
C PHE A 65 -8.41 5.19 -3.50
N GLN A 66 -8.54 3.94 -3.04
CA GLN A 66 -9.83 3.25 -2.97
C GLN A 66 -10.84 4.01 -2.11
N LYS A 67 -10.39 4.56 -0.96
CA LYS A 67 -11.23 5.42 -0.13
C LYS A 67 -11.68 6.68 -0.89
N GLN A 68 -10.74 7.37 -1.51
CA GLN A 68 -11.01 8.58 -2.29
C GLN A 68 -11.95 8.30 -3.47
N PHE A 69 -11.77 7.15 -4.14
CA PHE A 69 -12.63 6.73 -5.24
C PHE A 69 -14.05 6.41 -4.79
N ARG A 70 -14.22 5.73 -3.64
CA ARG A 70 -15.54 5.51 -3.03
C ARG A 70 -16.28 6.82 -2.81
N GLU A 71 -15.62 7.80 -2.21
CA GLU A 71 -16.22 9.11 -1.96
C GLU A 71 -16.56 9.85 -3.27
N MET A 72 -15.68 9.75 -4.28
CA MET A 72 -15.94 10.31 -5.60
C MET A 72 -17.22 9.73 -6.23
N ILE A 73 -17.37 8.41 -6.26
CA ILE A 73 -18.55 7.79 -6.90
C ILE A 73 -19.82 8.03 -6.09
N GLN A 74 -19.75 8.16 -4.77
CA GLN A 74 -20.88 8.52 -3.91
C GLN A 74 -21.34 9.95 -4.18
N THR A 75 -20.42 10.91 -4.23
CA THR A 75 -20.73 12.32 -4.54
C THR A 75 -21.29 12.46 -5.97
N LEU A 76 -20.67 11.75 -6.95
CA LEU A 76 -21.16 11.72 -8.32
C LEU A 76 -22.59 11.16 -8.41
N SER A 77 -22.86 10.04 -7.73
CA SER A 77 -24.20 9.45 -7.69
C SER A 77 -25.21 10.39 -7.06
N SER A 78 -24.84 11.09 -5.99
CA SER A 78 -25.68 12.10 -5.35
C SER A 78 -26.02 13.27 -6.29
N ALA A 79 -25.00 13.79 -6.99
CA ALA A 79 -25.20 14.86 -7.97
C ALA A 79 -26.14 14.45 -9.12
N LEU A 80 -25.98 13.23 -9.64
CA LEU A 80 -26.87 12.68 -10.67
C LEU A 80 -28.29 12.51 -10.16
N ASN A 81 -28.49 12.05 -8.92
CA ASN A 81 -29.80 11.94 -8.29
C ASN A 81 -30.51 13.29 -8.11
N THR A 82 -29.73 14.37 -7.94
CA THR A 82 -30.27 15.75 -7.84
C THR A 82 -30.69 16.31 -9.21
N GLY A 83 -30.39 15.58 -10.29
CA GLY A 83 -30.82 15.94 -11.65
C GLY A 83 -29.77 16.71 -12.47
N TYR A 84 -28.52 16.76 -11.99
CA TYR A 84 -27.44 17.32 -12.82
C TYR A 84 -27.19 16.47 -14.06
N SER A 85 -26.84 17.12 -15.18
CA SER A 85 -26.28 16.40 -16.32
C SER A 85 -24.98 15.69 -15.92
N VAL A 86 -24.60 14.65 -16.65
CA VAL A 86 -23.38 13.85 -16.33
C VAL A 86 -22.15 14.75 -16.21
N GLU A 87 -21.98 15.68 -17.16
CA GLU A 87 -20.86 16.61 -17.19
C GLU A 87 -20.86 17.53 -15.96
N ASN A 88 -22.03 18.09 -15.64
CA ASN A 88 -22.18 18.96 -14.46
C ASN A 88 -22.02 18.20 -13.15
N ALA A 89 -22.46 16.95 -13.09
CA ALA A 89 -22.26 16.09 -11.93
C ALA A 89 -20.76 15.86 -11.65
N PHE A 90 -19.93 15.67 -12.69
CA PHE A 90 -18.47 15.61 -12.51
C PHE A 90 -17.86 16.93 -12.04
N TYR A 91 -18.37 18.08 -12.50
CA TYR A 91 -17.90 19.40 -12.01
C TYR A 91 -18.22 19.62 -10.53
N GLU A 92 -19.44 19.31 -10.12
CA GLU A 92 -19.82 19.42 -8.70
C GLU A 92 -19.04 18.44 -7.84
N THR A 93 -18.83 17.20 -8.31
CA THR A 93 -17.99 16.22 -7.64
C THR A 93 -16.56 16.74 -7.46
N GLN A 94 -15.97 17.31 -8.50
CA GLN A 94 -14.63 17.89 -8.41
C GLN A 94 -14.56 19.03 -7.38
N LYS A 95 -15.54 19.90 -7.37
CA LYS A 95 -15.61 21.05 -6.45
C LYS A 95 -15.73 20.60 -4.99
N GLU A 96 -16.55 19.60 -4.73
CA GLU A 96 -16.73 19.03 -3.39
C GLU A 96 -15.49 18.30 -2.89
N LEU A 97 -14.91 17.42 -3.72
CA LEU A 97 -13.70 16.68 -3.33
C LEU A 97 -12.46 17.57 -3.19
N LYS A 98 -12.39 18.71 -3.89
CA LYS A 98 -11.30 19.67 -3.73
C LYS A 98 -11.24 20.28 -2.32
N ILE A 99 -12.35 20.30 -1.59
CA ILE A 99 -12.40 20.77 -0.21
C ILE A 99 -11.83 19.69 0.75
N GLN A 100 -12.05 18.42 0.43
CA GLN A 100 -11.67 17.30 1.28
C GLN A 100 -10.24 16.81 1.03
N TYR A 101 -9.77 16.88 -0.22
CA TYR A 101 -8.51 16.32 -0.65
C TYR A 101 -7.58 17.37 -1.26
N PRO A 102 -6.26 17.31 -0.95
CA PRO A 102 -5.29 18.22 -1.55
C PRO A 102 -5.18 17.98 -3.07
N GLU A 103 -4.66 18.96 -3.79
CA GLU A 103 -4.50 18.90 -5.25
C GLU A 103 -3.54 17.79 -5.70
N GLU A 104 -2.59 17.40 -4.84
CA GLU A 104 -1.64 16.32 -5.06
C GLU A 104 -2.27 14.93 -4.93
N ALA A 105 -3.47 14.81 -4.33
CA ALA A 105 -4.16 13.53 -4.22
C ALA A 105 -4.45 12.95 -5.60
N ARG A 106 -4.30 11.62 -5.75
CA ARG A 106 -4.49 10.95 -7.05
C ARG A 106 -5.88 11.22 -7.62
N ILE A 107 -6.92 11.14 -6.79
CA ILE A 107 -8.30 11.38 -7.22
C ILE A 107 -8.51 12.81 -7.70
N SER A 108 -7.90 13.80 -7.02
CA SER A 108 -8.02 15.22 -7.40
C SER A 108 -7.41 15.49 -8.78
N ARG A 109 -6.25 14.87 -9.06
CA ARG A 109 -5.58 14.95 -10.36
C ARG A 109 -6.40 14.29 -11.47
N GLU A 110 -6.96 13.10 -11.21
CA GLU A 110 -7.79 12.40 -12.19
C GLU A 110 -9.10 13.15 -12.47
N LEU A 111 -9.80 13.65 -11.42
CA LEU A 111 -10.99 14.48 -11.60
C LEU A 111 -10.71 15.76 -12.37
N LEU A 112 -9.57 16.41 -12.14
CA LEU A 112 -9.16 17.58 -12.90
C LEU A 112 -8.96 17.25 -14.38
N LEU A 113 -8.38 16.07 -14.70
CA LEU A 113 -8.22 15.62 -16.08
C LEU A 113 -9.58 15.30 -16.72
N ILE A 114 -10.46 14.60 -16.01
CA ILE A 114 -11.80 14.27 -16.45
C ILE A 114 -12.56 15.56 -16.81
N THR A 115 -12.66 16.49 -15.85
CA THR A 115 -13.43 17.72 -16.04
C THR A 115 -12.84 18.65 -17.12
N ARG A 116 -11.50 18.69 -17.27
CA ARG A 116 -10.87 19.43 -18.40
C ARG A 116 -11.27 18.85 -19.74
N LYS A 117 -11.25 17.51 -19.89
CA LYS A 117 -11.64 16.85 -21.14
C LYS A 117 -13.13 17.03 -21.45
N LEU A 118 -13.99 16.95 -20.42
CA LEU A 118 -15.42 17.23 -20.59
C LEU A 118 -15.68 18.67 -21.04
N ARG A 119 -14.91 19.67 -20.55
CA ARG A 119 -14.96 21.05 -21.05
C ARG A 119 -14.54 21.20 -22.51
N MET A 120 -13.70 20.31 -22.99
CA MET A 120 -13.32 20.24 -24.41
C MET A 120 -14.35 19.49 -25.26
N HIS A 121 -15.52 19.18 -24.70
CA HIS A 121 -16.60 18.43 -25.34
C HIS A 121 -16.21 17.02 -25.79
N ILE A 122 -15.20 16.41 -25.15
CA ILE A 122 -14.85 15.00 -25.40
C ILE A 122 -15.95 14.13 -24.74
N PRO A 123 -16.46 13.11 -25.45
CA PRO A 123 -17.50 12.23 -24.90
C PRO A 123 -17.08 11.60 -23.57
N VAL A 124 -18.00 11.60 -22.60
CA VAL A 124 -17.71 11.12 -21.23
C VAL A 124 -17.28 9.65 -21.23
N GLU A 125 -17.77 8.84 -22.17
CA GLU A 125 -17.40 7.43 -22.34
C GLU A 125 -15.90 7.30 -22.59
N GLN A 126 -15.39 8.05 -23.54
CA GLN A 126 -13.96 8.05 -23.87
C GLN A 126 -13.11 8.55 -22.71
N VAL A 127 -13.56 9.62 -22.03
CA VAL A 127 -12.85 10.20 -20.88
C VAL A 127 -12.74 9.19 -19.75
N LEU A 128 -13.81 8.44 -19.47
CA LEU A 128 -13.84 7.43 -18.42
C LEU A 128 -13.04 6.16 -18.78
N GLU A 129 -13.09 5.72 -20.05
CA GLU A 129 -12.27 4.61 -20.54
C GLU A 129 -10.77 4.92 -20.34
N GLU A 130 -10.33 6.11 -20.73
CA GLU A 130 -8.95 6.56 -20.48
C GLU A 130 -8.60 6.67 -18.99
N PHE A 131 -9.56 7.07 -18.14
CA PHE A 131 -9.39 7.06 -16.70
C PHE A 131 -9.13 5.63 -16.16
N ALA A 132 -9.91 4.64 -16.63
CA ALA A 132 -9.74 3.24 -16.27
C ALA A 132 -8.39 2.65 -16.74
N GLU A 133 -7.84 3.15 -17.84
CA GLU A 133 -6.50 2.76 -18.31
C GLU A 133 -5.38 3.33 -17.46
N ARG A 134 -5.53 4.58 -17.00
CA ARG A 134 -4.52 5.25 -16.16
C ARG A 134 -4.49 4.74 -14.73
N VAL A 135 -5.60 4.22 -14.23
CA VAL A 135 -5.73 3.76 -12.84
C VAL A 135 -5.88 2.25 -12.80
N PRO A 136 -4.88 1.51 -12.28
CA PRO A 136 -4.89 0.06 -12.25
C PRO A 136 -5.74 -0.49 -11.09
N SER A 137 -7.03 -0.16 -11.10
CA SER A 137 -8.01 -0.61 -10.10
C SER A 137 -9.15 -1.35 -10.77
N GLU A 138 -9.47 -2.55 -10.28
CA GLU A 138 -10.62 -3.31 -10.78
C GLU A 138 -11.94 -2.60 -10.49
N ASP A 139 -12.04 -1.91 -9.35
CA ASP A 139 -13.23 -1.17 -8.96
C ASP A 139 -13.50 0.00 -9.92
N VAL A 140 -12.43 0.69 -10.37
CA VAL A 140 -12.52 1.75 -11.40
C VAL A 140 -12.98 1.15 -12.74
N LYS A 141 -12.39 0.05 -13.16
CA LYS A 141 -12.79 -0.62 -14.43
C LYS A 141 -14.24 -1.08 -14.38
N SER A 142 -14.65 -1.71 -13.29
CA SER A 142 -16.05 -2.14 -13.11
C SER A 142 -17.00 -0.96 -13.16
N PHE A 143 -16.71 0.13 -12.43
CA PHE A 143 -17.51 1.33 -12.44
C PHE A 143 -17.63 1.92 -13.84
N VAL A 144 -16.51 2.09 -14.54
CA VAL A 144 -16.49 2.67 -15.90
C VAL A 144 -17.27 1.80 -16.87
N THR A 145 -17.09 0.48 -16.83
CA THR A 145 -17.82 -0.46 -17.71
C THR A 145 -19.33 -0.34 -17.51
N VAL A 146 -19.78 -0.32 -16.25
CA VAL A 146 -21.20 -0.20 -15.91
C VAL A 146 -21.72 1.17 -16.32
N PHE A 147 -20.99 2.24 -16.05
CA PHE A 147 -21.36 3.61 -16.38
C PHE A 147 -21.55 3.79 -17.90
N VAL A 148 -20.58 3.36 -18.70
CA VAL A 148 -20.62 3.45 -20.17
C VAL A 148 -21.77 2.62 -20.73
N THR A 149 -21.99 1.43 -20.18
CA THR A 149 -23.09 0.54 -20.61
C THR A 149 -24.44 1.15 -20.26
N ALA A 150 -24.60 1.65 -19.04
CA ALA A 150 -25.85 2.30 -18.59
C ALA A 150 -26.21 3.53 -19.45
N LYS A 151 -25.20 4.36 -19.77
CA LYS A 151 -25.41 5.53 -20.64
C LYS A 151 -25.81 5.15 -22.06
N LYS A 152 -25.21 4.09 -22.64
CA LYS A 152 -25.57 3.60 -23.98
C LYS A 152 -26.95 2.96 -24.04
N SER A 153 -27.37 2.30 -22.98
CA SER A 153 -28.66 1.58 -22.93
C SER A 153 -29.89 2.49 -22.83
N GLY A 154 -29.71 3.77 -22.45
CA GLY A 154 -30.78 4.77 -22.35
C GLY A 154 -31.88 4.47 -21.28
N GLY A 155 -31.64 3.46 -20.42
CA GLY A 155 -32.55 3.09 -19.35
C GLY A 155 -32.34 3.94 -18.06
N ASP A 156 -32.73 3.38 -16.90
CA ASP A 156 -32.49 4.02 -15.60
C ASP A 156 -31.00 4.04 -15.22
N MET A 157 -30.25 4.89 -15.92
CA MET A 157 -28.81 5.07 -15.70
C MET A 157 -28.51 5.46 -14.24
N ILE A 158 -29.35 6.30 -13.65
CA ILE A 158 -29.13 6.81 -12.28
C ILE A 158 -29.27 5.66 -11.28
N GLY A 159 -30.32 4.84 -11.42
CA GLY A 159 -30.52 3.66 -10.58
C GLY A 159 -29.41 2.63 -10.70
N ILE A 160 -28.91 2.39 -11.92
CA ILE A 160 -27.79 1.48 -12.18
C ILE A 160 -26.51 2.00 -11.52
N ILE A 161 -26.17 3.29 -11.71
CA ILE A 161 -24.98 3.90 -11.11
C ILE A 161 -25.07 3.88 -9.59
N ARG A 162 -26.22 4.20 -9.00
CA ARG A 162 -26.43 4.16 -7.56
C ARG A 162 -26.23 2.75 -6.99
N ASN A 163 -26.80 1.74 -7.63
CA ASN A 163 -26.63 0.35 -7.19
C ASN A 163 -25.18 -0.10 -7.28
N THR A 164 -24.49 0.23 -8.38
CA THR A 164 -23.06 -0.07 -8.55
C THR A 164 -22.19 0.65 -7.52
N THR A 165 -22.50 1.91 -7.22
CA THR A 165 -21.82 2.69 -6.19
C THR A 165 -21.96 2.05 -4.82
N SER A 166 -23.16 1.57 -4.47
CA SER A 166 -23.40 0.83 -3.22
C SER A 166 -22.57 -0.45 -3.17
N GLN A 167 -22.63 -1.27 -4.22
CA GLN A 167 -21.86 -2.54 -4.28
C GLN A 167 -20.35 -2.33 -4.16
N ILE A 168 -19.80 -1.33 -4.87
CA ILE A 168 -18.38 -0.99 -4.76
C ILE A 168 -18.07 -0.48 -3.36
N GLY A 169 -18.95 0.34 -2.78
CA GLY A 169 -18.83 0.84 -1.42
C GLY A 169 -18.77 -0.28 -0.38
N ASP A 170 -19.69 -1.24 -0.48
CA ASP A 170 -19.75 -2.40 0.41
C ASP A 170 -18.50 -3.29 0.26
N LYS A 171 -18.05 -3.53 -0.98
CA LYS A 171 -16.82 -4.28 -1.25
C LYS A 171 -15.59 -3.62 -0.61
N ILE A 172 -15.44 -2.29 -0.74
CA ILE A 172 -14.34 -1.54 -0.15
C ILE A 172 -14.42 -1.59 1.37
N GLU A 173 -15.60 -1.51 1.97
CA GLU A 173 -15.78 -1.59 3.43
C GLU A 173 -15.41 -2.96 3.97
N VAL A 174 -15.88 -4.04 3.35
CA VAL A 174 -15.49 -5.42 3.72
C VAL A 174 -13.98 -5.61 3.62
N LYS A 175 -13.36 -5.13 2.54
CA LYS A 175 -11.90 -5.18 2.39
C LYS A 175 -11.19 -4.43 3.50
N ARG A 176 -11.68 -3.26 3.90
CA ARG A 176 -11.13 -2.47 5.01
C ARG A 176 -11.27 -3.19 6.36
N GLU A 177 -12.39 -3.87 6.58
CA GLU A 177 -12.61 -4.67 7.79
C GLU A 177 -11.61 -5.83 7.88
N ILE A 178 -11.42 -6.55 6.76
CA ILE A 178 -10.40 -7.60 6.64
C ILE A 178 -9.00 -7.03 6.90
N ASP A 179 -8.63 -5.91 6.29
CA ASP A 179 -7.33 -5.26 6.49
C ASP A 179 -7.12 -4.87 7.97
N THR A 180 -8.18 -4.46 8.67
CA THR A 180 -8.14 -4.13 10.10
C THR A 180 -7.88 -5.37 10.96
N LEU A 181 -8.55 -6.49 10.66
CA LEU A 181 -8.32 -7.77 11.34
C LEU A 181 -6.90 -8.30 11.09
N LEU A 182 -6.43 -8.19 9.86
CA LEU A 182 -5.06 -8.59 9.49
C LEU A 182 -4.00 -7.68 10.12
N ALA A 183 -4.30 -6.40 10.38
CA ALA A 183 -3.38 -5.48 11.03
C ALA A 183 -3.01 -5.95 12.45
N ALA A 184 -3.96 -6.50 13.21
CA ALA A 184 -3.68 -7.07 14.53
C ALA A 184 -2.65 -8.20 14.46
N LYS A 185 -2.80 -9.12 13.50
CA LYS A 185 -1.85 -10.21 13.26
C LYS A 185 -0.49 -9.73 12.76
N LYS A 186 -0.46 -8.65 12.03
CA LYS A 186 0.79 -8.00 11.59
C LYS A 186 1.57 -7.46 12.80
N TYR A 187 0.90 -6.78 13.72
CA TYR A 187 1.55 -6.27 14.93
C TYR A 187 2.05 -7.40 15.84
N GLU A 188 1.26 -8.47 16.01
CA GLU A 188 1.68 -9.67 16.75
C GLU A 188 2.99 -10.25 16.19
N PHE A 189 3.04 -10.43 14.86
CA PHE A 189 4.23 -10.90 14.17
C PHE A 189 5.43 -9.95 14.33
N GLN A 190 5.22 -8.63 14.27
CA GLN A 190 6.28 -7.65 14.47
C GLN A 190 6.86 -7.72 15.88
N ILE A 191 6.01 -7.86 16.92
CA ILE A 191 6.45 -7.99 18.31
C ILE A 191 7.26 -9.29 18.46
N MET A 192 6.76 -10.43 17.95
CA MET A 192 7.47 -11.70 18.00
C MET A 192 8.82 -11.64 17.26
N SER A 193 8.90 -10.90 16.17
CA SER A 193 10.16 -10.71 15.44
C SER A 193 11.18 -9.86 16.21
N MET A 194 10.76 -9.04 17.17
CA MET A 194 11.66 -8.25 18.03
C MET A 194 12.24 -9.04 19.20
N VAL A 195 11.58 -10.11 19.63
CA VAL A 195 11.99 -10.90 20.80
C VAL A 195 13.44 -11.41 20.72
N PRO A 196 13.91 -12.04 19.62
CA PRO A 196 15.29 -12.50 19.53
C PRO A 196 16.32 -11.37 19.70
N TYR A 197 16.04 -10.19 19.14
CA TYR A 197 16.91 -9.02 19.33
C TYR A 197 16.96 -8.57 20.79
N GLY A 198 15.82 -8.57 21.48
CA GLY A 198 15.74 -8.26 22.91
C GLY A 198 16.54 -9.24 23.76
N ILE A 199 16.47 -10.55 23.46
CA ILE A 199 17.21 -11.59 24.18
C ILE A 199 18.73 -11.41 23.95
N ILE A 200 19.17 -11.19 22.72
CA ILE A 200 20.60 -10.99 22.42
C ILE A 200 21.11 -9.72 23.11
N ALA A 201 20.34 -8.63 23.08
CA ALA A 201 20.68 -7.39 23.75
C ALA A 201 20.79 -7.58 25.28
N TYR A 202 19.85 -8.28 25.89
CA TYR A 202 19.88 -8.62 27.31
C TYR A 202 21.11 -9.48 27.67
N MET A 203 21.37 -10.53 26.91
CA MET A 203 22.55 -11.39 27.11
C MET A 203 23.84 -10.61 26.95
N SER A 204 23.91 -9.70 25.99
CA SER A 204 25.10 -8.88 25.74
C SER A 204 25.38 -7.89 26.87
N LEU A 205 24.35 -7.45 27.62
CA LEU A 205 24.49 -6.55 28.78
C LEU A 205 24.76 -7.31 30.09
N SER A 206 24.09 -8.47 30.28
CA SER A 206 24.12 -9.20 31.56
C SER A 206 25.25 -10.25 31.62
N PHE A 207 25.67 -10.77 30.48
CA PHE A 207 26.64 -11.88 30.39
C PHE A 207 27.70 -11.54 29.32
N SER A 208 28.42 -10.43 29.51
CA SER A 208 29.42 -9.93 28.54
C SER A 208 30.51 -10.94 28.25
N ASP A 209 31.01 -11.66 29.27
CA ASP A 209 32.11 -12.64 29.13
C ASP A 209 31.70 -13.81 28.23
N PHE A 210 30.47 -14.31 28.41
CA PHE A 210 29.92 -15.37 27.55
C PHE A 210 29.76 -14.90 26.09
N MET A 211 29.32 -13.67 25.91
CA MET A 211 29.13 -13.10 24.56
C MET A 211 30.47 -12.76 23.89
N GLU A 212 31.52 -12.41 24.64
CA GLU A 212 32.88 -12.21 24.08
C GLU A 212 33.46 -13.51 23.50
N GLU A 213 33.30 -14.65 24.17
CA GLU A 213 33.68 -15.94 23.62
C GLU A 213 32.91 -16.28 22.32
N LEU A 214 31.63 -15.94 22.28
CA LEU A 214 30.78 -16.20 21.13
C LEU A 214 31.19 -15.35 19.91
N TYR A 215 31.62 -14.09 20.13
CA TYR A 215 32.04 -13.19 19.04
C TYR A 215 33.53 -13.33 18.68
N GLY A 216 34.35 -13.82 19.59
CA GLY A 216 35.79 -13.97 19.43
C GLY A 216 36.25 -15.26 18.76
N ASN A 217 35.40 -16.30 18.74
CA ASN A 217 35.75 -17.63 18.28
C ASN A 217 35.08 -17.99 16.95
N VAL A 218 35.80 -18.66 16.03
CA VAL A 218 35.26 -19.08 14.72
C VAL A 218 34.01 -19.95 14.90
N THR A 219 33.99 -20.80 15.91
CA THR A 219 32.86 -21.70 16.22
C THR A 219 31.64 -20.86 16.65
N GLY A 220 31.83 -19.86 17.48
CA GLY A 220 30.76 -18.95 17.94
C GLY A 220 30.17 -18.11 16.79
N ILE A 221 31.02 -17.59 15.91
CA ILE A 221 30.56 -16.88 14.69
C ILE A 221 29.72 -17.83 13.82
N GLY A 222 30.13 -19.11 13.69
CA GLY A 222 29.39 -20.11 12.96
C GLY A 222 27.98 -20.35 13.54
N VAL A 223 27.88 -20.49 14.86
CA VAL A 223 26.59 -20.65 15.57
C VAL A 223 25.70 -19.42 15.37
N MET A 224 26.24 -18.20 15.55
CA MET A 224 25.49 -16.96 15.36
C MET A 224 24.99 -16.80 13.92
N THR A 225 25.80 -17.19 12.94
CA THR A 225 25.40 -17.16 11.52
C THR A 225 24.28 -18.17 11.23
N LEU A 226 24.35 -19.36 11.81
CA LEU A 226 23.31 -20.38 11.66
C LEU A 226 22.00 -19.91 12.31
N CYS A 227 22.05 -19.35 13.53
CA CYS A 227 20.89 -18.77 14.20
C CYS A 227 20.26 -17.62 13.39
N LEU A 228 21.08 -16.74 12.83
CA LEU A 228 20.63 -15.66 11.96
C LEU A 228 19.97 -16.21 10.68
N GLY A 229 20.54 -17.25 10.07
CA GLY A 229 20.00 -17.92 8.90
C GLY A 229 18.60 -18.50 9.17
N ILE A 230 18.44 -19.20 10.29
CA ILE A 230 17.14 -19.75 10.74
C ILE A 230 16.15 -18.59 10.97
N TYR A 231 16.59 -17.54 11.64
CA TYR A 231 15.73 -16.37 11.92
C TYR A 231 15.27 -15.69 10.63
N VAL A 232 16.17 -15.41 9.68
CA VAL A 232 15.82 -14.80 8.38
C VAL A 232 14.89 -15.72 7.59
N GLY A 233 15.12 -17.04 7.60
CA GLY A 233 14.25 -18.03 6.98
C GLY A 233 12.83 -18.04 7.59
N ALA A 234 12.74 -18.04 8.91
CA ALA A 234 11.46 -17.97 9.64
C ALA A 234 10.72 -16.64 9.36
N TYR A 235 11.44 -15.53 9.36
CA TYR A 235 10.89 -14.21 9.04
C TYR A 235 10.36 -14.18 7.59
N TYR A 236 11.12 -14.73 6.63
CA TYR A 236 10.69 -14.83 5.24
C TYR A 236 9.40 -15.65 5.08
N LEU A 237 9.33 -16.81 5.74
CA LEU A 237 8.12 -17.65 5.74
C LEU A 237 6.94 -16.92 6.37
N GLY A 238 7.14 -16.25 7.51
CA GLY A 238 6.10 -15.48 8.19
C GLY A 238 5.54 -14.33 7.32
N VAL A 239 6.42 -13.61 6.61
CA VAL A 239 6.01 -12.58 5.65
C VAL A 239 5.23 -13.19 4.48
N ARG A 240 5.68 -14.33 3.96
CA ARG A 240 5.02 -15.00 2.84
C ARG A 240 3.63 -15.53 3.20
N LEU A 241 3.48 -16.14 4.38
CA LEU A 241 2.19 -16.64 4.88
C LEU A 241 1.18 -15.51 5.13
N ARG A 242 1.67 -14.33 5.46
CA ARG A 242 0.85 -13.12 5.69
C ARG A 242 0.38 -12.45 4.40
N ARG A 243 0.99 -12.73 3.25
CA ARG A 243 0.57 -12.25 1.93
C ARG A 243 -0.60 -13.07 1.39
N ILE A 244 -1.68 -13.18 2.15
CA ILE A 244 -2.95 -13.68 1.62
C ILE A 244 -3.59 -12.47 0.95
N ASP A 245 -3.48 -12.41 -0.38
CA ASP A 245 -4.23 -11.44 -1.19
C ASP A 245 -5.69 -11.91 -1.22
N VAL A 246 -6.56 -11.11 -0.61
CA VAL A 246 -8.03 -11.23 -0.68
C VAL A 246 -8.56 -10.30 -1.77
#